data_d3428e69b4685d7999ac1bf07c4ae697
#
_entry.id   d3428e69b4685d7999ac1bf07c4ae697
#
_cell.length_a   1.000
_cell.length_b   1.000
_cell.length_c   1.000
_cell.angle_alpha   90.00
_cell.angle_beta   90.00
_cell.angle_gamma   90.00
#
_symmetry.space_group_name_H-M   'P 1'
#
loop_
_entity.id
_entity.type
_entity.pdbx_description
1 polymer ?
#
loop_
_entity_poly.entity_id
_entity_poly.type
_entity_poly.pdbx_seq_one_letter_code
_entity_poly.pdbx_strand_id
1 'polypeptide(L)'
;MKARLVLSVALCLAVLVVISIKSSQSTYSQTKKNTPALSQDEQALLTEINQARAHPQVYASYLEKLKPMFTGKSYKPDAQDAFDTQEGWTAVEDAIKFMKTAKSLGPLNASTGLSLAALAHVKDQSSTGATGHRGTDSTFIEQRVKPYGIWQGGIGENLTYGNSSARERVLTWLIDDGFASRGHRNRIMSDNYRVAGVSCGAHPEFGSMCVLTLAGGFIDVAASSGSGSNKPPTAKLSVNSNSNSKPASGTTNSNSGKPKPRNF
;
A
#
# COMPACT_ATOMS: atom_id res chain seq x y z
N MET A 1 -82.99 -44.69 -20.55
CA MET A 1 -82.18 -44.70 -21.81
C MET A 1 -81.91 -43.26 -22.21
N LYS A 2 -80.68 -42.89 -22.36
CA LYS A 2 -80.07 -41.65 -22.93
C LYS A 2 -80.53 -40.33 -22.27
N ALA A 3 -79.80 -39.95 -21.22
CA ALA A 3 -79.67 -38.58 -20.74
C ALA A 3 -78.89 -37.75 -21.75
N ARG A 4 -79.39 -36.59 -22.11
CA ARG A 4 -78.62 -35.57 -22.83
C ARG A 4 -78.30 -34.43 -21.85
N LEU A 5 -77.02 -34.32 -21.56
CA LEU A 5 -76.44 -33.28 -20.76
C LEU A 5 -76.40 -31.99 -21.62
N VAL A 6 -77.10 -30.92 -21.16
CA VAL A 6 -77.01 -29.59 -21.75
C VAL A 6 -75.96 -28.81 -20.96
N LEU A 7 -74.89 -28.52 -21.57
CA LEU A 7 -73.77 -27.75 -21.00
C LEU A 7 -74.05 -26.26 -21.29
N SER A 8 -74.42 -25.51 -20.24
CA SER A 8 -74.55 -24.05 -20.32
C SER A 8 -73.19 -23.42 -20.15
N VAL A 9 -72.66 -22.81 -21.20
CA VAL A 9 -71.46 -22.02 -21.18
C VAL A 9 -71.78 -20.61 -20.72
N ALA A 10 -71.45 -20.30 -19.46
CA ALA A 10 -71.51 -18.95 -18.95
C ALA A 10 -70.20 -18.24 -19.32
N LEU A 11 -70.24 -17.30 -20.25
CA LEU A 11 -69.13 -16.47 -20.67
C LEU A 11 -68.88 -15.37 -19.66
N CYS A 12 -67.97 -15.57 -18.71
CA CYS A 12 -67.48 -14.53 -17.83
C CYS A 12 -66.42 -13.68 -18.59
N LEU A 13 -66.80 -12.50 -19.02
CA LEU A 13 -65.88 -11.45 -19.50
C LEU A 13 -65.12 -10.89 -18.28
N ALA A 14 -63.94 -11.42 -18.04
CA ALA A 14 -62.99 -10.81 -17.13
C ALA A 14 -62.28 -9.65 -17.85
N VAL A 15 -62.69 -8.42 -17.51
CA VAL A 15 -61.98 -7.21 -17.93
C VAL A 15 -60.69 -7.15 -17.11
N LEU A 16 -59.60 -7.55 -17.74
CA LEU A 16 -58.24 -7.34 -17.20
C LEU A 16 -57.86 -5.86 -17.36
N VAL A 17 -58.07 -5.10 -16.29
CA VAL A 17 -57.46 -3.77 -16.15
C VAL A 17 -55.99 -3.97 -15.87
N VAL A 18 -55.16 -3.88 -16.90
CA VAL A 18 -53.69 -3.84 -16.75
C VAL A 18 -53.33 -2.46 -16.23
N ILE A 19 -53.24 -2.33 -14.91
CA ILE A 19 -52.62 -1.16 -14.29
C ILE A 19 -51.12 -1.24 -14.57
N SER A 20 -50.65 -0.52 -15.58
CA SER A 20 -49.24 -0.32 -15.85
C SER A 20 -48.67 0.57 -14.73
N ILE A 21 -48.20 -0.05 -13.65
CA ILE A 21 -47.35 0.61 -12.66
C ILE A 21 -46.01 0.89 -13.37
N LYS A 22 -45.84 2.08 -13.91
CA LYS A 22 -44.53 2.59 -14.28
C LYS A 22 -43.71 2.72 -12.99
N SER A 23 -43.02 1.67 -12.62
CA SER A 23 -41.95 1.70 -11.64
C SER A 23 -40.90 2.68 -12.17
N SER A 24 -40.93 3.91 -11.67
CA SER A 24 -39.80 4.82 -11.82
C SER A 24 -38.63 4.21 -11.06
N GLN A 25 -37.92 3.32 -11.74
CA GLN A 25 -36.59 2.95 -11.27
C GLN A 25 -35.76 4.23 -11.40
N SER A 26 -35.63 4.94 -10.28
CA SER A 26 -34.59 5.92 -10.08
C SER A 26 -33.28 5.17 -10.31
N THR A 27 -32.76 5.28 -11.52
CA THR A 27 -31.39 4.88 -11.83
C THR A 27 -30.50 5.82 -11.01
N TYR A 28 -30.22 5.43 -9.79
CA TYR A 28 -29.13 5.99 -9.01
C TYR A 28 -27.88 5.59 -9.77
N SER A 29 -27.54 6.42 -10.79
CA SER A 29 -26.26 6.35 -11.44
C SER A 29 -25.23 6.61 -10.36
N GLN A 30 -24.70 5.54 -9.79
CA GLN A 30 -23.48 5.62 -9.02
C GLN A 30 -22.43 6.12 -10.01
N THR A 31 -22.23 7.43 -10.06
CA THR A 31 -20.99 8.00 -10.57
C THR A 31 -19.89 7.31 -9.76
N LYS A 32 -19.27 6.28 -10.35
CA LYS A 32 -18.01 5.73 -9.87
C LYS A 32 -17.10 6.95 -9.77
N LYS A 33 -16.91 7.45 -8.53
CA LYS A 33 -15.89 8.44 -8.25
C LYS A 33 -14.63 7.91 -8.90
N ASN A 34 -14.00 8.70 -9.76
CA ASN A 34 -12.68 8.43 -10.34
C ASN A 34 -11.63 8.45 -9.22
N THR A 35 -11.69 7.48 -8.35
CA THR A 35 -10.63 7.15 -7.45
C THR A 35 -9.57 6.51 -8.31
N PRO A 36 -8.32 7.00 -8.36
CA PRO A 36 -7.28 6.35 -9.12
C PRO A 36 -7.18 4.90 -8.66
N ALA A 37 -7.53 3.97 -9.55
CA ALA A 37 -7.24 2.57 -9.30
C ALA A 37 -5.72 2.41 -9.22
N LEU A 38 -5.24 1.50 -8.38
CA LEU A 38 -3.82 1.15 -8.38
C LEU A 38 -3.40 0.78 -9.81
N SER A 39 -2.23 1.24 -10.24
CA SER A 39 -1.60 0.78 -11.47
C SER A 39 -1.32 -0.72 -11.42
N GLN A 40 -1.00 -1.33 -12.54
CA GLN A 40 -0.67 -2.75 -12.60
C GLN A 40 0.50 -3.10 -11.67
N ASP A 41 1.54 -2.28 -11.63
CA ASP A 41 2.72 -2.49 -10.78
C ASP A 41 2.38 -2.35 -9.29
N GLU A 42 1.56 -1.38 -8.93
CA GLU A 42 1.10 -1.17 -7.56
C GLU A 42 0.20 -2.33 -7.08
N GLN A 43 -0.67 -2.83 -7.96
CA GLN A 43 -1.49 -4.02 -7.68
C GLN A 43 -0.62 -5.27 -7.51
N ALA A 44 0.37 -5.45 -8.39
CA ALA A 44 1.32 -6.55 -8.30
C ALA A 44 2.11 -6.50 -6.99
N LEU A 45 2.56 -5.31 -6.57
CA LEU A 45 3.29 -5.13 -5.32
C LEU A 45 2.42 -5.45 -4.09
N LEU A 46 1.20 -4.95 -4.03
CA LEU A 46 0.28 -5.27 -2.93
C LEU A 46 -0.07 -6.77 -2.89
N THR A 47 -0.26 -7.37 -4.06
CA THR A 47 -0.50 -8.81 -4.18
C THR A 47 0.69 -9.62 -3.66
N GLU A 48 1.90 -9.24 -4.04
CA GLU A 48 3.12 -9.92 -3.62
C GLU A 48 3.36 -9.79 -2.11
N ILE A 49 3.09 -8.61 -1.51
CA ILE A 49 3.12 -8.41 -0.07
C ILE A 49 2.13 -9.35 0.63
N ASN A 50 0.90 -9.46 0.11
CA ASN A 50 -0.13 -10.32 0.67
C ASN A 50 0.22 -11.81 0.53
N GLN A 51 0.91 -12.21 -0.53
CA GLN A 51 1.46 -13.55 -0.67
C GLN A 51 2.55 -13.84 0.36
N ALA A 52 3.45 -12.88 0.63
CA ALA A 52 4.46 -13.03 1.67
C ALA A 52 3.84 -13.21 3.06
N ARG A 53 2.78 -12.45 3.35
CA ARG A 53 2.02 -12.55 4.60
C ARG A 53 1.30 -13.89 4.74
N ALA A 54 0.65 -14.35 3.67
CA ALA A 54 -0.14 -15.60 3.69
C ALA A 54 0.75 -16.85 3.68
N HIS A 55 1.89 -16.81 3.00
CA HIS A 55 2.75 -17.96 2.72
C HIS A 55 4.23 -17.68 3.05
N PRO A 56 4.57 -17.35 4.30
CA PRO A 56 5.94 -16.95 4.66
C PRO A 56 6.98 -18.02 4.36
N GLN A 57 6.65 -19.32 4.49
CA GLN A 57 7.58 -20.41 4.18
C GLN A 57 7.91 -20.50 2.69
N VAL A 58 6.99 -20.12 1.80
CA VAL A 58 7.26 -19.99 0.37
C VAL A 58 8.28 -18.89 0.12
N TYR A 59 8.18 -17.76 0.84
CA TYR A 59 9.15 -16.67 0.73
C TYR A 59 10.52 -17.04 1.31
N ALA A 60 10.57 -17.87 2.36
CA ALA A 60 11.84 -18.46 2.79
C ALA A 60 12.53 -19.23 1.66
N SER A 61 11.77 -19.99 0.86
CA SER A 61 12.32 -20.71 -0.29
C SER A 61 12.79 -19.78 -1.42
N TYR A 62 12.15 -18.63 -1.63
CA TYR A 62 12.65 -17.62 -2.58
C TYR A 62 13.96 -16.99 -2.10
N LEU A 63 14.07 -16.69 -0.81
CA LEU A 63 15.29 -16.18 -0.21
C LEU A 63 16.45 -17.18 -0.31
N GLU A 64 16.21 -18.49 -0.09
CA GLU A 64 17.22 -19.54 -0.22
C GLU A 64 17.82 -19.59 -1.64
N LYS A 65 17.02 -19.34 -2.67
CA LYS A 65 17.45 -19.33 -4.07
C LYS A 65 18.45 -18.20 -4.40
N LEU A 66 18.57 -17.18 -3.55
CA LEU A 66 19.53 -16.10 -3.75
C LEU A 66 20.98 -16.52 -3.42
N LYS A 67 21.19 -17.65 -2.73
CA LYS A 67 22.53 -18.09 -2.27
C LYS A 67 23.61 -18.07 -3.35
N PRO A 68 23.36 -18.61 -4.56
CA PRO A 68 24.38 -18.62 -5.60
C PRO A 68 24.77 -17.24 -6.13
N MET A 69 23.95 -16.23 -5.89
CA MET A 69 24.17 -14.85 -6.34
C MET A 69 25.06 -14.05 -5.38
N PHE A 70 25.44 -14.64 -4.23
CA PHE A 70 26.28 -13.99 -3.22
C PHE A 70 27.73 -14.49 -3.26
N THR A 71 28.67 -13.56 -3.21
CA THR A 71 30.09 -13.81 -2.93
C THR A 71 30.52 -12.86 -1.82
N GLY A 72 30.59 -13.37 -0.58
CA GLY A 72 30.81 -12.52 0.59
C GLY A 72 29.66 -11.52 0.77
N LYS A 73 29.97 -10.23 0.68
CA LYS A 73 28.97 -9.15 0.72
C LYS A 73 28.50 -8.71 -0.65
N SER A 74 29.13 -9.17 -1.71
CA SER A 74 28.75 -8.82 -3.07
C SER A 74 27.57 -9.67 -3.51
N TYR A 75 26.53 -9.02 -4.01
CA TYR A 75 25.34 -9.65 -4.59
C TYR A 75 25.29 -9.34 -6.08
N LYS A 76 25.15 -10.37 -6.89
CA LYS A 76 25.02 -10.27 -8.35
C LYS A 76 23.72 -10.91 -8.81
N PRO A 77 22.65 -10.14 -8.96
CA PRO A 77 21.41 -10.64 -9.55
C PRO A 77 21.61 -10.98 -11.03
N ASP A 78 20.74 -11.85 -11.55
CA ASP A 78 20.72 -12.18 -12.97
C ASP A 78 20.57 -10.91 -13.83
N ALA A 79 21.34 -10.82 -14.91
CA ALA A 79 21.31 -9.72 -15.88
C ALA A 79 21.58 -8.31 -15.32
N GLN A 80 22.19 -8.18 -14.15
CA GLN A 80 22.57 -6.91 -13.55
C GLN A 80 24.04 -6.93 -13.06
N ASP A 81 24.59 -5.74 -12.86
CA ASP A 81 25.92 -5.61 -12.26
C ASP A 81 25.88 -5.99 -10.77
N ALA A 82 26.99 -6.57 -10.32
CA ALA A 82 27.16 -6.87 -8.90
C ALA A 82 27.23 -5.58 -8.07
N PHE A 83 26.69 -5.62 -6.87
CA PHE A 83 26.81 -4.53 -5.90
C PHE A 83 27.03 -5.06 -4.48
N ASP A 84 27.65 -4.25 -3.62
CA ASP A 84 27.91 -4.62 -2.25
C ASP A 84 26.69 -4.34 -1.36
N THR A 85 26.35 -5.34 -0.58
CA THR A 85 25.36 -5.26 0.51
C THR A 85 26.06 -4.91 1.83
N GLN A 86 25.31 -4.52 2.84
CA GLN A 86 25.88 -4.15 4.14
C GLN A 86 26.29 -5.39 4.97
N GLU A 87 25.44 -6.38 5.02
CA GLU A 87 25.60 -7.58 5.87
C GLU A 87 25.88 -8.85 5.06
N GLY A 88 25.68 -8.80 3.73
CA GLY A 88 25.87 -9.95 2.86
C GLY A 88 24.81 -11.03 3.09
N TRP A 89 25.25 -12.27 2.86
CA TRP A 89 24.36 -13.42 3.03
C TRP A 89 23.76 -13.55 4.44
N THR A 90 24.40 -13.01 5.46
CA THR A 90 23.94 -13.08 6.86
C THR A 90 22.55 -12.46 7.04
N ALA A 91 22.28 -11.31 6.38
CA ALA A 91 20.95 -10.71 6.43
C ALA A 91 19.88 -11.60 5.76
N VAL A 92 20.26 -12.27 4.68
CA VAL A 92 19.35 -13.21 3.99
C VAL A 92 19.08 -14.44 4.85
N GLU A 93 20.09 -15.01 5.49
CA GLU A 93 19.93 -16.15 6.42
C GLU A 93 19.02 -15.79 7.60
N ASP A 94 19.14 -14.59 8.14
CA ASP A 94 18.26 -14.07 9.20
C ASP A 94 16.82 -13.96 8.69
N ALA A 95 16.62 -13.45 7.47
CA ALA A 95 15.30 -13.39 6.85
C ALA A 95 14.71 -14.79 6.60
N ILE A 96 15.50 -15.75 6.11
CA ILE A 96 15.07 -17.14 5.92
C ILE A 96 14.62 -17.76 7.24
N LYS A 97 15.43 -17.61 8.29
CA LYS A 97 15.11 -18.14 9.62
C LYS A 97 13.80 -17.55 10.15
N PHE A 98 13.62 -16.23 10.02
CA PHE A 98 12.39 -15.56 10.42
C PHE A 98 11.18 -16.10 9.62
N MET A 99 11.27 -16.13 8.28
CA MET A 99 10.15 -16.52 7.42
C MET A 99 9.77 -18.00 7.56
N LYS A 100 10.72 -18.88 7.89
CA LYS A 100 10.44 -20.29 8.17
C LYS A 100 9.55 -20.48 9.41
N THR A 101 9.65 -19.62 10.38
CA THR A 101 8.91 -19.70 11.66
C THR A 101 7.74 -18.74 11.75
N ALA A 102 7.64 -17.78 10.84
CA ALA A 102 6.57 -16.79 10.84
C ALA A 102 5.20 -17.45 10.64
N LYS A 103 4.20 -16.96 11.35
CA LYS A 103 2.80 -17.37 11.16
C LYS A 103 2.24 -16.69 9.92
N SER A 104 1.34 -17.40 9.24
CA SER A 104 0.53 -16.80 8.17
C SER A 104 -0.36 -15.68 8.74
N LEU A 105 -0.45 -14.60 8.01
CA LEU A 105 -1.25 -13.42 8.36
C LEU A 105 -2.31 -13.16 7.30
N GLY A 106 -3.39 -12.51 7.72
CA GLY A 106 -4.42 -12.02 6.81
C GLY A 106 -3.89 -10.95 5.85
N PRO A 107 -4.59 -10.73 4.72
CA PRO A 107 -4.19 -9.75 3.72
C PRO A 107 -4.32 -8.32 4.26
N LEU A 108 -3.52 -7.44 3.68
CA LEU A 108 -3.71 -5.99 3.75
C LEU A 108 -4.73 -5.59 2.70
N ASN A 109 -5.80 -4.91 3.12
CA ASN A 109 -6.79 -4.36 2.20
C ASN A 109 -6.29 -3.03 1.63
N ALA A 110 -6.54 -2.81 0.35
CA ALA A 110 -6.18 -1.54 -0.28
C ALA A 110 -7.02 -0.37 0.30
N SER A 111 -6.36 0.75 0.62
CA SER A 111 -6.98 2.02 0.98
C SER A 111 -6.57 3.08 -0.03
N THR A 112 -7.58 3.77 -0.56
CA THR A 112 -7.36 4.87 -1.49
C THR A 112 -6.63 6.03 -0.84
N GLY A 113 -7.03 6.44 0.36
CA GLY A 113 -6.40 7.56 1.04
C GLY A 113 -4.94 7.28 1.39
N LEU A 114 -4.61 6.05 1.82
CA LEU A 114 -3.22 5.65 2.03
C LEU A 114 -2.42 5.64 0.73
N SER A 115 -3.01 5.21 -0.39
CA SER A 115 -2.35 5.25 -1.70
C SER A 115 -2.11 6.69 -2.17
N LEU A 116 -3.04 7.61 -1.91
CA LEU A 116 -2.86 9.03 -2.20
C LEU A 116 -1.76 9.67 -1.34
N ALA A 117 -1.63 9.27 -0.08
CA ALA A 117 -0.53 9.71 0.79
C ALA A 117 0.82 9.17 0.29
N ALA A 118 0.87 7.90 -0.12
CA ALA A 118 2.04 7.31 -0.78
C ALA A 118 2.40 8.05 -2.07
N LEU A 119 1.41 8.36 -2.92
CA LEU A 119 1.60 9.12 -4.15
C LEU A 119 2.15 10.53 -3.90
N ALA A 120 1.71 11.20 -2.83
CA ALA A 120 2.25 12.50 -2.48
C ALA A 120 3.76 12.42 -2.20
N HIS A 121 4.22 11.39 -1.50
CA HIS A 121 5.65 11.17 -1.23
C HIS A 121 6.43 10.75 -2.48
N VAL A 122 5.85 9.89 -3.32
CA VAL A 122 6.44 9.56 -4.63
C VAL A 122 6.64 10.82 -5.46
N LYS A 123 5.64 11.69 -5.58
CA LYS A 123 5.74 12.95 -6.34
C LYS A 123 6.81 13.89 -5.79
N ASP A 124 6.91 14.02 -4.48
CA ASP A 124 7.93 14.82 -3.81
C ASP A 124 9.34 14.34 -4.19
N GLN A 125 9.62 13.05 -4.01
CA GLN A 125 10.94 12.48 -4.29
C GLN A 125 11.24 12.35 -5.79
N SER A 126 10.23 12.09 -6.62
CA SER A 126 10.39 12.07 -8.08
C SER A 126 10.83 13.42 -8.65
N SER A 127 10.42 14.52 -8.03
CA SER A 127 10.77 15.87 -8.49
C SER A 127 12.12 16.37 -7.96
N THR A 128 12.57 15.84 -6.84
CA THR A 128 13.73 16.37 -6.10
C THR A 128 14.93 15.43 -6.08
N GLY A 129 14.72 14.12 -6.29
CA GLY A 129 15.75 13.10 -6.07
C GLY A 129 16.02 12.82 -4.59
N ALA A 130 15.21 13.36 -3.68
CA ALA A 130 15.31 13.10 -2.25
C ALA A 130 15.00 11.64 -1.94
N THR A 131 15.53 11.13 -0.82
CA THR A 131 15.30 9.77 -0.33
C THR A 131 14.90 9.75 1.13
N GLY A 132 14.35 8.63 1.60
CA GLY A 132 13.98 8.42 3.00
C GLY A 132 12.55 8.86 3.31
N HIS A 133 12.19 8.80 4.59
CA HIS A 133 10.81 8.98 5.06
C HIS A 133 10.35 10.43 5.19
N ARG A 134 11.30 11.37 5.27
CA ARG A 134 10.99 12.79 5.42
C ARG A 134 10.75 13.42 4.06
N GLY A 135 9.61 14.09 3.89
CA GLY A 135 9.33 14.92 2.73
C GLY A 135 10.19 16.17 2.69
N THR A 136 10.36 16.77 1.52
CA THR A 136 11.12 18.04 1.35
C THR A 136 10.45 19.19 2.09
N ASP A 137 9.14 19.11 2.32
CA ASP A 137 8.35 19.97 3.19
C ASP A 137 8.50 19.67 4.69
N SER A 138 9.41 18.75 5.06
CA SER A 138 9.67 18.27 6.41
C SER A 138 8.57 17.41 7.04
N THR A 139 7.57 16.98 6.27
CA THR A 139 6.52 16.08 6.75
C THR A 139 6.98 14.62 6.81
N PHE A 140 6.40 13.87 7.75
CA PHE A 140 6.45 12.42 7.81
C PHE A 140 5.08 11.84 7.48
N ILE A 141 4.98 10.52 7.45
CA ILE A 141 3.76 9.81 7.04
C ILE A 141 2.52 10.25 7.84
N GLU A 142 2.67 10.54 9.13
CA GLU A 142 1.57 10.98 10.01
C GLU A 142 0.95 12.31 9.56
N GLN A 143 1.73 13.18 8.97
CA GLN A 143 1.24 14.44 8.42
C GLN A 143 0.70 14.24 6.99
N ARG A 144 1.38 13.43 6.17
CA ARG A 144 0.99 13.19 4.78
C ARG A 144 -0.35 12.49 4.62
N VAL A 145 -0.76 11.65 5.58
CA VAL A 145 -2.05 10.95 5.50
C VAL A 145 -3.26 11.82 5.86
N LYS A 146 -3.07 12.88 6.67
CA LYS A 146 -4.17 13.71 7.20
C LYS A 146 -5.13 14.28 6.15
N PRO A 147 -4.67 14.75 4.97
CA PRO A 147 -5.56 15.25 3.93
C PRO A 147 -6.47 14.18 3.33
N TYR A 148 -6.13 12.91 3.48
CA TYR A 148 -6.79 11.78 2.81
C TYR A 148 -7.64 10.93 3.75
N GLY A 149 -7.46 11.06 5.06
CA GLY A 149 -8.24 10.29 6.02
C GLY A 149 -7.66 10.25 7.43
N ILE A 150 -8.23 9.36 8.22
CA ILE A 150 -7.87 9.17 9.63
C ILE A 150 -7.42 7.71 9.80
N TRP A 151 -6.19 7.50 10.23
CA TRP A 151 -5.70 6.15 10.57
C TRP A 151 -6.13 5.75 11.98
N GLN A 152 -6.22 4.45 12.19
CA GLN A 152 -6.52 3.82 13.47
C GLN A 152 -5.41 2.81 13.81
N GLY A 153 -5.07 2.70 15.08
CA GLY A 153 -3.95 1.86 15.51
C GLY A 153 -2.60 2.43 15.08
N GLY A 154 -1.70 1.56 14.65
CA GLY A 154 -0.38 1.96 14.14
C GLY A 154 -0.44 2.53 12.73
N ILE A 155 0.55 3.36 12.40
CA ILE A 155 0.86 3.78 11.03
C ILE A 155 2.33 3.51 10.74
N GLY A 156 2.67 3.18 9.50
CA GLY A 156 4.03 2.90 9.09
C GLY A 156 4.23 3.05 7.60
N GLU A 157 5.49 3.12 7.21
CA GLU A 157 5.88 3.31 5.83
C GLU A 157 7.11 2.46 5.49
N ASN A 158 7.11 1.82 4.33
CA ASN A 158 8.27 1.21 3.71
C ASN A 158 8.53 1.87 2.37
N LEU A 159 9.80 2.09 2.07
CA LEU A 159 10.27 2.64 0.79
C LEU A 159 11.19 1.63 0.13
N THR A 160 11.21 1.64 -1.20
CA THR A 160 12.19 0.93 -2.00
C THR A 160 12.53 1.74 -3.24
N TYR A 161 13.78 1.67 -3.66
CA TYR A 161 14.31 2.37 -4.82
C TYR A 161 14.93 1.39 -5.81
N GLY A 162 14.99 1.78 -7.07
CA GLY A 162 15.55 0.96 -8.13
C GLY A 162 14.48 0.25 -8.96
N ASN A 163 14.90 -0.15 -10.18
CA ASN A 163 14.06 -0.88 -11.11
C ASN A 163 14.02 -2.37 -10.69
N SER A 164 12.98 -2.76 -10.00
CA SER A 164 12.81 -4.11 -9.45
C SER A 164 11.37 -4.56 -9.64
N SER A 165 11.19 -5.86 -9.82
CA SER A 165 9.87 -6.48 -9.82
C SER A 165 9.19 -6.37 -8.45
N ALA A 166 7.90 -6.60 -8.38
CA ALA A 166 7.15 -6.61 -7.13
C ALA A 166 7.76 -7.58 -6.11
N ARG A 167 8.15 -8.79 -6.56
CA ARG A 167 8.79 -9.80 -5.70
C ARG A 167 10.14 -9.34 -5.16
N GLU A 168 11.00 -8.81 -6.01
CA GLU A 168 12.31 -8.32 -5.57
C GLU A 168 12.16 -7.21 -4.53
N ARG A 169 11.21 -6.30 -4.68
CA ARG A 169 10.91 -5.26 -3.68
C ARG A 169 10.48 -5.85 -2.35
N VAL A 170 9.63 -6.88 -2.37
CA VAL A 170 9.22 -7.57 -1.14
C VAL A 170 10.39 -8.32 -0.51
N LEU A 171 11.22 -9.01 -1.29
CA LEU A 171 12.42 -9.66 -0.79
C LEU A 171 13.40 -8.66 -0.17
N THR A 172 13.59 -7.49 -0.80
CA THR A 172 14.39 -6.38 -0.24
C THR A 172 13.88 -5.98 1.16
N TRP A 173 12.59 -5.77 1.32
CA TRP A 173 12.02 -5.42 2.63
C TRP A 173 12.09 -6.56 3.66
N LEU A 174 12.02 -7.83 3.20
CA LEU A 174 12.15 -8.98 4.10
C LEU A 174 13.60 -9.22 4.55
N ILE A 175 14.57 -9.00 3.66
CA ILE A 175 16.00 -9.09 4.00
C ILE A 175 16.39 -7.94 4.93
N ASP A 176 15.99 -6.71 4.57
CA ASP A 176 16.20 -5.49 5.35
C ASP A 176 17.66 -5.28 5.73
N ASP A 177 18.55 -5.44 4.71
CA ASP A 177 20.00 -5.38 4.83
C ASP A 177 20.47 -4.01 5.36
N GLY A 178 21.37 -4.02 6.35
CA GLY A 178 21.90 -2.82 6.97
C GLY A 178 21.00 -2.20 8.06
N PHE A 179 19.81 -2.75 8.27
CA PHE A 179 18.88 -2.28 9.31
C PHE A 179 18.70 -3.31 10.41
N ALA A 180 19.51 -3.24 11.46
CA ALA A 180 19.49 -4.22 12.57
C ALA A 180 18.12 -4.42 13.22
N SER A 181 17.26 -3.41 13.18
CA SER A 181 15.88 -3.47 13.71
C SER A 181 14.93 -4.29 12.84
N ARG A 182 15.31 -4.57 11.58
CA ARG A 182 14.45 -5.23 10.58
C ARG A 182 13.07 -4.57 10.47
N GLY A 183 13.05 -3.24 10.49
CA GLY A 183 11.84 -2.44 10.56
C GLY A 183 10.89 -2.67 9.37
N HIS A 184 11.42 -2.82 8.15
CA HIS A 184 10.59 -3.07 6.97
C HIS A 184 9.96 -4.46 7.01
N ARG A 185 10.73 -5.51 7.33
CA ARG A 185 10.23 -6.87 7.54
C ARG A 185 9.16 -6.92 8.62
N ASN A 186 9.46 -6.32 9.77
CA ASN A 186 8.57 -6.33 10.92
C ASN A 186 7.23 -5.65 10.62
N ARG A 187 7.21 -4.57 9.81
CA ARG A 187 5.96 -3.94 9.37
C ARG A 187 5.16 -4.86 8.45
N ILE A 188 5.79 -5.47 7.44
CA ILE A 188 5.11 -6.38 6.51
C ILE A 188 4.52 -7.58 7.25
N MET A 189 5.28 -8.16 8.20
CA MET A 189 4.92 -9.38 8.92
C MET A 189 4.27 -9.10 10.29
N SER A 190 3.61 -7.95 10.44
CA SER A 190 2.84 -7.60 11.65
C SER A 190 1.34 -7.75 11.41
N ASP A 191 0.63 -8.26 12.39
CA ASP A 191 -0.85 -8.31 12.44
C ASP A 191 -1.48 -6.99 12.90
N ASN A 192 -0.67 -6.04 13.36
CA ASN A 192 -1.11 -4.69 13.70
C ASN A 192 -1.57 -3.88 12.48
N TYR A 193 -1.13 -4.27 11.27
CA TYR A 193 -1.50 -3.62 10.02
C TYR A 193 -2.53 -4.46 9.26
N ARG A 194 -3.60 -3.82 8.79
CA ARG A 194 -4.73 -4.45 8.09
C ARG A 194 -5.09 -3.75 6.79
N VAL A 195 -4.64 -2.52 6.62
CA VAL A 195 -4.87 -1.74 5.41
C VAL A 195 -3.57 -1.15 4.90
N ALA A 196 -3.47 -1.02 3.58
CA ALA A 196 -2.29 -0.50 2.92
C ALA A 196 -2.64 0.41 1.76
N GLY A 197 -1.77 1.38 1.51
CA GLY A 197 -1.72 2.15 0.28
C GLY A 197 -0.38 1.95 -0.41
N VAL A 198 -0.39 1.85 -1.72
CA VAL A 198 0.81 1.68 -2.54
C VAL A 198 0.84 2.76 -3.60
N SER A 199 2.00 3.35 -3.82
CA SER A 199 2.27 4.15 -5.01
C SER A 199 3.69 3.94 -5.49
N CYS A 200 3.86 3.86 -6.81
CA CYS A 200 5.15 3.74 -7.46
C CYS A 200 5.32 4.86 -8.51
N GLY A 201 6.56 5.24 -8.78
CA GLY A 201 6.87 6.26 -9.77
C GLY A 201 8.35 6.30 -10.12
N ALA A 202 8.70 7.18 -11.06
CA ALA A 202 10.08 7.42 -11.44
C ALA A 202 10.87 8.06 -10.29
N HIS A 203 12.17 7.77 -10.22
CA HIS A 203 13.10 8.45 -9.33
C HIS A 203 14.36 8.86 -10.12
N PRO A 204 14.81 10.13 -10.03
CA PRO A 204 15.90 10.64 -10.87
C PRO A 204 17.20 9.84 -10.78
N GLU A 205 17.56 9.40 -9.56
CA GLU A 205 18.82 8.70 -9.32
C GLU A 205 18.70 7.17 -9.41
N PHE A 206 17.52 6.61 -9.09
CA PHE A 206 17.32 5.16 -8.97
C PHE A 206 16.44 4.57 -10.08
N GLY A 207 16.01 5.38 -11.05
CA GLY A 207 15.08 4.96 -12.11
C GLY A 207 13.64 4.86 -11.62
N SER A 208 13.39 4.13 -10.54
CA SER A 208 12.05 4.04 -9.94
C SER A 208 12.07 3.96 -8.41
N MET A 209 10.93 4.19 -7.81
CA MET A 209 10.68 3.99 -6.38
C MET A 209 9.28 3.49 -6.13
N CYS A 210 9.05 2.82 -5.00
CA CYS A 210 7.72 2.55 -4.49
C CYS A 210 7.62 2.88 -3.01
N VAL A 211 6.44 3.36 -2.62
CA VAL A 211 6.06 3.68 -1.23
C VAL A 211 4.90 2.79 -0.84
N LEU A 212 5.06 2.08 0.26
CA LEU A 212 4.02 1.30 0.93
C LEU A 212 3.67 2.01 2.24
N THR A 213 2.44 2.49 2.35
CA THR A 213 1.89 3.05 3.59
C THR A 213 0.98 2.04 4.25
N LEU A 214 1.13 1.82 5.55
CA LEU A 214 0.45 0.80 6.34
C LEU A 214 -0.31 1.42 7.49
N ALA A 215 -1.51 0.91 7.79
CA ALA A 215 -2.24 1.29 9.02
C ALA A 215 -3.02 0.11 9.61
N GLY A 216 -3.31 0.19 10.90
CA GLY A 216 -4.18 -0.77 11.57
C GLY A 216 -5.63 -0.71 11.05
N GLY A 217 -6.09 0.47 10.69
CA GLY A 217 -7.32 0.80 9.99
C GLY A 217 -7.21 2.18 9.37
N PHE A 218 -8.08 2.49 8.40
CA PHE A 218 -8.12 3.81 7.77
C PHE A 218 -9.54 4.18 7.36
N ILE A 219 -9.95 5.38 7.73
CA ILE A 219 -11.22 5.96 7.32
C ILE A 219 -10.90 7.00 6.26
N ASP A 220 -11.18 6.65 5.00
CA ASP A 220 -10.95 7.57 3.87
C ASP A 220 -11.84 8.80 4.00
N VAL A 221 -11.29 10.00 3.82
CA VAL A 221 -12.11 11.20 3.61
C VAL A 221 -12.84 11.02 2.30
N ALA A 222 -14.17 11.08 2.33
CA ALA A 222 -14.97 11.07 1.11
C ALA A 222 -14.46 12.20 0.21
N ALA A 223 -14.01 11.86 -1.01
CA ALA A 223 -13.58 12.87 -1.96
C ALA A 223 -14.76 13.84 -2.17
N SER A 224 -14.67 15.03 -1.59
CA SER A 224 -15.65 16.08 -1.81
C SER A 224 -15.66 16.37 -3.32
N SER A 225 -16.82 16.19 -3.95
CA SER A 225 -17.08 16.66 -5.29
C SER A 225 -17.13 18.18 -5.25
N GLY A 226 -15.94 18.80 -5.30
CA GLY A 226 -15.73 20.24 -5.31
C GLY A 226 -15.23 20.65 -6.68
N SER A 227 -16.12 21.19 -7.49
CA SER A 227 -15.77 22.09 -8.58
C SER A 227 -15.03 23.29 -8.00
N GLY A 228 -13.79 23.49 -8.41
CA GLY A 228 -13.09 24.77 -8.41
C GLY A 228 -12.84 25.44 -7.05
N SER A 229 -11.64 25.32 -6.56
CA SER A 229 -10.81 26.40 -6.01
C SER A 229 -9.64 25.82 -5.22
N ASN A 230 -8.45 26.01 -5.73
CA ASN A 230 -7.18 25.71 -5.04
C ASN A 230 -7.01 26.70 -3.89
N LYS A 231 -7.40 26.32 -2.67
CA LYS A 231 -6.89 26.93 -1.44
C LYS A 231 -7.05 25.94 -0.29
N PRO A 232 -5.96 25.56 0.41
CA PRO A 232 -6.05 24.74 1.61
C PRO A 232 -6.85 25.47 2.69
N PRO A 233 -7.70 24.79 3.46
CA PRO A 233 -8.37 25.40 4.60
C PRO A 233 -7.35 25.72 5.70
N THR A 234 -7.19 26.97 6.01
CA THR A 234 -6.49 27.45 7.21
C THR A 234 -7.36 27.16 8.43
N ALA A 235 -7.15 26.02 9.06
CA ALA A 235 -7.73 25.76 10.37
C ALA A 235 -6.93 26.53 11.43
N LYS A 236 -7.53 27.55 12.02
CA LYS A 236 -7.03 28.16 13.27
C LYS A 236 -7.27 27.18 14.41
N LEU A 237 -6.22 26.45 14.82
CA LEU A 237 -6.23 25.77 16.11
C LEU A 237 -5.70 26.71 17.17
N SER A 238 -6.52 26.97 18.16
CA SER A 238 -6.14 27.56 19.43
C SER A 238 -5.25 26.59 20.20
N VAL A 239 -3.98 26.93 20.36
CA VAL A 239 -3.00 26.11 21.11
C VAL A 239 -3.06 26.54 22.56
N ASN A 240 -3.45 25.61 23.44
CA ASN A 240 -3.22 25.76 24.87
C ASN A 240 -1.88 25.08 25.17
N SER A 241 -0.89 25.87 25.56
CA SER A 241 0.47 25.47 25.89
C SER A 241 0.54 25.01 27.33
N ASN A 242 0.92 23.73 27.54
CA ASN A 242 1.79 23.35 28.66
C ASN A 242 2.25 21.88 28.52
N SER A 243 3.52 21.69 28.23
CA SER A 243 4.37 20.70 28.94
C SER A 243 5.80 20.75 28.40
N ASN A 244 6.70 21.08 29.31
CA ASN A 244 8.15 20.99 29.16
C ASN A 244 8.59 19.53 28.93
N SER A 245 9.31 19.26 27.85
CA SER A 245 10.26 18.15 27.79
C SER A 245 11.43 18.53 26.86
N LYS A 246 12.62 18.50 27.45
CA LYS A 246 13.94 18.84 26.94
C LYS A 246 14.31 17.90 25.76
N PRO A 247 14.84 18.41 24.64
CA PRO A 247 15.32 17.53 23.57
C PRO A 247 16.70 16.99 23.91
N ALA A 248 16.86 15.69 23.69
CA ALA A 248 18.16 15.04 23.70
C ALA A 248 18.89 15.39 22.38
N SER A 249 20.13 15.86 22.50
CA SER A 249 21.03 16.15 21.39
C SER A 249 21.46 14.86 20.69
N GLY A 250 20.98 14.67 19.45
CA GLY A 250 21.45 13.62 18.54
C GLY A 250 22.41 14.24 17.51
N THR A 251 23.64 13.77 17.56
CA THR A 251 24.79 14.16 16.75
C THR A 251 24.47 13.98 15.26
N THR A 252 24.53 15.05 14.50
CA THR A 252 24.49 15.05 13.04
C THR A 252 25.83 14.56 12.49
N ASN A 253 25.85 13.35 11.94
CA ASN A 253 26.96 12.89 11.11
C ASN A 253 26.60 13.15 9.65
N SER A 254 27.05 14.27 9.13
CA SER A 254 27.03 14.60 7.70
C SER A 254 28.13 13.82 7.00
N ASN A 255 27.82 12.66 6.44
CA ASN A 255 28.71 11.97 5.51
C ASN A 255 28.14 12.16 4.10
N SER A 256 28.70 13.11 3.36
CA SER A 256 28.43 13.38 1.94
C SER A 256 29.10 12.33 1.07
N GLY A 257 28.60 11.09 1.11
CA GLY A 257 28.92 10.05 0.13
C GLY A 257 27.75 9.95 -0.84
N LYS A 258 28.04 9.91 -2.16
CA LYS A 258 27.02 9.61 -3.18
C LYS A 258 26.15 8.44 -2.71
N PRO A 259 24.82 8.56 -2.78
CA PRO A 259 23.95 7.48 -2.36
C PRO A 259 24.27 6.23 -3.18
N LYS A 260 24.60 5.13 -2.49
CA LYS A 260 24.78 3.84 -3.14
C LYS A 260 23.41 3.39 -3.67
N PRO A 261 23.29 3.05 -4.96
CA PRO A 261 22.05 2.50 -5.48
C PRO A 261 21.81 1.13 -4.85
N ARG A 262 20.60 0.95 -4.38
CA ARG A 262 20.00 -0.30 -3.91
C ARG A 262 20.37 -0.72 -2.49
N ASN A 263 19.40 -0.55 -1.63
CA ASN A 263 19.27 -1.36 -0.43
C ASN A 263 18.63 -2.70 -0.85
N PHE A 264 19.24 -3.81 -0.41
CA PHE A 264 18.51 -5.05 -0.21
C PHE A 264 17.56 -4.85 0.93
#